data_d58d7a05b1a7473e5a0812f8a692d0d2
#
_entry.id   d58d7a05b1a7473e5a0812f8a692d0d2
#
_cell.length_a   1.000
_cell.length_b   1.000
_cell.length_c   1.000
_cell.angle_alpha   90.00
_cell.angle_beta   90.00
_cell.angle_gamma   90.00
#
_symmetry.space_group_name_H-M   'P 1'
#
loop_
_entity.id
_entity.type
_entity.pdbx_description
1 polymer ?
#
loop_
_entity_poly.entity_id
_entity_poly.type
_entity_poly.pdbx_seq_one_letter_code
_entity_poly.pdbx_strand_id
1 'polypeptide(L)'
;MMKFKKCLLPVAMLASFTLAGCQSNADDHAADVYQTDQLNTKQETKTVNIISILPAKVAVDNAQNKRNAQAFGALIGAVAGGVIGHNVGSGSNSGTTAGAVGGGAVGAAAGSMVNDKTLVEGVSLTYKEGTKVYTSTQVGKECQFTTGLAVVITTTYNETRIQPNTK
;
A
#
# COMPACT_ATOMS: atom_id res chain seq x y z
N MET A 1 44.46 -9.92 27.74
CA MET A 1 43.88 -10.38 26.43
C MET A 1 42.44 -10.73 26.68
N MET A 2 41.55 -9.77 26.46
CA MET A 2 40.16 -9.85 26.90
C MET A 2 39.23 -10.24 25.78
N LYS A 3 38.30 -11.13 26.11
CA LYS A 3 37.37 -11.84 25.24
C LYS A 3 36.26 -10.91 24.68
N PHE A 4 36.52 -10.20 23.59
CA PHE A 4 35.55 -9.31 22.93
C PHE A 4 34.78 -9.99 21.79
N LYS A 5 34.87 -11.32 21.63
CA LYS A 5 34.32 -12.02 20.43
C LYS A 5 32.90 -12.55 20.56
N LYS A 6 32.20 -12.37 21.70
CA LYS A 6 30.88 -13.00 21.89
C LYS A 6 29.68 -12.06 21.80
N CYS A 7 29.85 -10.74 21.65
CA CYS A 7 28.73 -9.79 21.57
C CYS A 7 28.35 -9.33 20.14
N LEU A 8 29.11 -9.72 19.11
CA LEU A 8 28.84 -9.27 17.72
C LEU A 8 27.85 -10.15 16.96
N LEU A 9 27.58 -11.37 17.42
CA LEU A 9 26.69 -12.30 16.70
C LEU A 9 25.19 -11.96 16.78
N PRO A 10 24.63 -11.43 17.89
CA PRO A 10 23.21 -11.14 17.95
C PRO A 10 22.81 -9.84 17.21
N VAL A 11 23.74 -8.91 17.01
CA VAL A 11 23.47 -7.64 16.29
C VAL A 11 23.35 -7.86 14.79
N ALA A 12 24.09 -8.81 14.23
CA ALA A 12 24.02 -9.14 12.80
C ALA A 12 22.71 -9.83 12.38
N MET A 13 22.03 -10.53 13.32
CA MET A 13 20.76 -11.20 13.03
C MET A 13 19.54 -10.26 13.03
N LEU A 14 19.63 -9.10 13.70
CA LEU A 14 18.56 -8.09 13.67
C LEU A 14 18.54 -7.26 12.38
N ALA A 15 19.63 -7.22 11.64
CA ALA A 15 19.74 -6.47 10.38
C ALA A 15 19.07 -7.16 9.18
N SER A 16 18.63 -8.41 9.31
CA SER A 16 18.06 -9.18 8.20
C SER A 16 16.51 -9.07 8.09
N PHE A 17 15.86 -8.31 8.97
CA PHE A 17 14.43 -7.98 8.85
C PHE A 17 14.20 -6.72 8.00
N THR A 18 15.07 -6.51 7.01
CA THR A 18 14.93 -5.38 6.12
C THR A 18 13.91 -5.68 5.04
N LEU A 19 12.89 -4.82 5.00
CA LEU A 19 12.21 -4.43 3.77
C LEU A 19 11.27 -5.47 3.12
N ALA A 20 10.42 -6.14 3.87
CA ALA A 20 9.08 -6.35 3.34
C ALA A 20 8.37 -4.98 3.40
N GLY A 21 8.83 -4.04 2.56
CA GLY A 21 8.13 -2.79 2.35
C GLY A 21 6.71 -3.16 1.96
N CYS A 22 5.72 -2.58 2.64
CA CYS A 22 4.34 -2.59 2.21
C CYS A 22 4.29 -1.94 0.81
N GLN A 23 4.55 -2.74 -0.22
CA GLN A 23 4.24 -2.38 -1.57
C GLN A 23 2.71 -2.36 -1.61
N SER A 24 2.12 -1.17 -1.72
CA SER A 24 0.71 -1.06 -2.04
C SER A 24 0.54 -1.76 -3.37
N ASN A 25 -0.08 -2.93 -3.34
CA ASN A 25 -0.26 -3.72 -4.54
C ASN A 25 -1.25 -2.97 -5.44
N ALA A 26 -0.79 -2.60 -6.64
CA ALA A 26 -1.68 -2.11 -7.69
C ALA A 26 -2.84 -3.10 -7.91
N ASP A 27 -2.59 -4.37 -7.68
CA ASP A 27 -3.55 -5.46 -7.82
C ASP A 27 -4.76 -5.31 -6.88
N ASP A 28 -4.62 -4.72 -5.68
CA ASP A 28 -5.73 -4.47 -4.75
C ASP A 28 -6.73 -3.41 -5.25
N HIS A 29 -6.34 -2.63 -6.25
CA HIS A 29 -7.15 -1.56 -6.86
C HIS A 29 -7.46 -1.82 -8.34
N ALA A 30 -7.19 -3.03 -8.83
CA ALA A 30 -7.41 -3.40 -10.21
C ALA A 30 -8.92 -3.38 -10.57
N ALA A 31 -9.23 -3.26 -11.85
CA ALA A 31 -10.61 -3.12 -12.33
C ALA A 31 -11.49 -4.36 -12.08
N ASP A 32 -10.87 -5.52 -11.85
CA ASP A 32 -11.49 -6.80 -11.53
C ASP A 32 -11.58 -7.10 -10.02
N VAL A 33 -11.14 -6.17 -9.17
CA VAL A 33 -11.29 -6.26 -7.70
C VAL A 33 -12.58 -5.57 -7.27
N TYR A 34 -13.43 -6.30 -6.59
CA TYR A 34 -14.73 -5.82 -6.10
C TYR A 34 -14.71 -5.65 -4.58
N GLN A 35 -15.30 -4.55 -4.12
CA GLN A 35 -15.54 -4.34 -2.69
C GLN A 35 -16.71 -5.21 -2.22
N THR A 36 -16.75 -5.51 -0.93
CA THR A 36 -17.77 -6.40 -0.34
C THR A 36 -19.20 -5.87 -0.55
N ASP A 37 -19.37 -4.56 -0.58
CA ASP A 37 -20.66 -3.87 -0.82
C ASP A 37 -21.12 -3.93 -2.29
N GLN A 38 -20.23 -4.26 -3.21
CA GLN A 38 -20.51 -4.45 -4.64
C GLN A 38 -20.93 -5.88 -4.99
N LEU A 39 -20.78 -6.83 -4.05
CA LEU A 39 -21.14 -8.23 -4.28
C LEU A 39 -22.67 -8.37 -4.37
N ASN A 40 -23.11 -9.21 -5.31
CA ASN A 40 -24.53 -9.50 -5.57
C ASN A 40 -25.38 -8.27 -5.94
N THR A 41 -24.75 -7.17 -6.35
CA THR A 41 -25.46 -5.99 -6.86
C THR A 41 -25.56 -6.04 -8.38
N LYS A 42 -26.66 -5.55 -8.94
CA LYS A 42 -26.83 -5.42 -10.38
C LYS A 42 -26.05 -4.22 -10.89
N GLN A 43 -25.11 -4.44 -11.79
CA GLN A 43 -24.30 -3.41 -12.42
C GLN A 43 -24.64 -3.30 -13.91
N GLU A 44 -24.68 -2.08 -14.44
CA GLU A 44 -24.87 -1.87 -15.87
C GLU A 44 -23.59 -2.22 -16.62
N THR A 45 -23.74 -3.01 -17.66
CA THR A 45 -22.62 -3.50 -18.46
C THR A 45 -22.84 -3.14 -19.92
N LYS A 46 -21.82 -2.59 -20.57
CA LYS A 46 -21.82 -2.22 -21.99
C LYS A 46 -20.61 -2.78 -22.70
N THR A 47 -20.79 -3.11 -23.98
CA THR A 47 -19.67 -3.48 -24.85
C THR A 47 -19.14 -2.24 -25.55
N VAL A 48 -17.82 -2.05 -25.50
CA VAL A 48 -17.10 -0.93 -26.12
C VAL A 48 -15.95 -1.43 -26.97
N ASN A 49 -15.37 -0.54 -27.76
CA ASN A 49 -14.18 -0.85 -28.55
C ASN A 49 -13.01 0.01 -28.05
N ILE A 50 -11.98 -0.61 -27.50
CA ILE A 50 -10.74 0.06 -27.09
C ILE A 50 -9.96 0.46 -28.33
N ILE A 51 -9.65 1.76 -28.45
CA ILE A 51 -8.92 2.35 -29.57
C ILE A 51 -7.44 2.53 -29.21
N SER A 52 -7.17 2.95 -27.98
CA SER A 52 -5.80 3.26 -27.53
C SER A 52 -5.63 2.89 -26.08
N ILE A 53 -4.42 2.43 -25.73
CA ILE A 53 -3.98 2.06 -24.41
C ILE A 53 -2.68 2.82 -24.15
N LEU A 54 -2.63 3.61 -23.10
CA LEU A 54 -1.47 4.40 -22.72
C LEU A 54 -1.12 4.14 -21.25
N PRO A 55 0.18 4.09 -20.90
CA PRO A 55 0.58 3.98 -19.51
C PRO A 55 0.14 5.22 -18.74
N ALA A 56 -0.28 5.01 -17.52
CA ALA A 56 -0.65 6.07 -16.60
C ALA A 56 -0.13 5.76 -15.19
N LYS A 57 -0.19 6.74 -14.31
CA LYS A 57 0.05 6.55 -12.87
C LYS A 57 -1.18 7.03 -12.13
N VAL A 58 -1.65 6.20 -11.22
CA VAL A 58 -2.82 6.50 -10.40
C VAL A 58 -2.39 6.69 -8.96
N ALA A 59 -2.82 7.78 -8.34
CA ALA A 59 -2.59 8.01 -6.92
C ALA A 59 -3.70 7.33 -6.11
N VAL A 60 -3.33 6.28 -5.40
CA VAL A 60 -4.25 5.54 -4.51
C VAL A 60 -4.05 5.94 -3.06
N ASP A 61 -5.10 5.83 -2.25
CA ASP A 61 -5.04 6.12 -0.83
C ASP A 61 -4.18 5.08 -0.11
N ASN A 62 -3.24 5.56 0.68
CA ASN A 62 -2.30 4.76 1.48
C ASN A 62 -2.51 4.95 2.98
N ALA A 63 -3.61 5.54 3.42
CA ALA A 63 -3.86 5.88 4.81
C ALA A 63 -3.83 4.67 5.75
N GLN A 64 -4.26 3.50 5.27
CA GLN A 64 -4.21 2.26 6.07
C GLN A 64 -2.76 1.81 6.33
N ASN A 65 -1.92 1.81 5.30
CA ASN A 65 -0.50 1.46 5.45
C ASN A 65 0.23 2.48 6.33
N LYS A 66 -0.10 3.75 6.22
CA LYS A 66 0.41 4.79 7.10
C LYS A 66 0.03 4.53 8.57
N ARG A 67 -1.22 4.23 8.86
CA ARG A 67 -1.67 3.87 10.22
C ARG A 67 -0.96 2.64 10.75
N ASN A 68 -0.80 1.61 9.93
CA ASN A 68 -0.06 0.41 10.28
C ASN A 68 1.42 0.75 10.57
N ALA A 69 2.07 1.55 9.73
CA ALA A 69 3.46 1.97 9.93
C ALA A 69 3.64 2.77 11.22
N GLN A 70 2.70 3.65 11.57
CA GLN A 70 2.69 4.38 12.83
C GLN A 70 2.54 3.44 14.04
N ALA A 71 1.62 2.49 13.98
CA ALA A 71 1.39 1.52 15.05
C ALA A 71 2.61 0.61 15.26
N PHE A 72 3.19 0.08 14.19
CA PHE A 72 4.42 -0.73 14.26
C PHE A 72 5.62 0.08 14.74
N GLY A 73 5.78 1.30 14.24
CA GLY A 73 6.84 2.20 14.68
C GLY A 73 6.74 2.52 16.18
N ALA A 74 5.54 2.81 16.67
CA ALA A 74 5.27 3.04 18.08
C ALA A 74 5.60 1.81 18.94
N LEU A 75 5.19 0.62 18.50
CA LEU A 75 5.43 -0.63 19.22
C LEU A 75 6.94 -0.94 19.31
N ILE A 76 7.63 -0.92 18.17
CA ILE A 76 9.09 -1.17 18.13
C ILE A 76 9.84 -0.12 18.94
N GLY A 77 9.48 1.16 18.81
CA GLY A 77 10.07 2.25 19.54
C GLY A 77 9.86 2.12 21.05
N ALA A 78 8.67 1.72 21.49
CA ALA A 78 8.38 1.50 22.91
C ALA A 78 9.21 0.35 23.51
N VAL A 79 9.31 -0.77 22.78
CA VAL A 79 10.12 -1.93 23.23
C VAL A 79 11.60 -1.55 23.29
N ALA A 80 12.16 -1.00 22.25
CA ALA A 80 13.56 -0.59 22.20
C ALA A 80 13.87 0.50 23.22
N GLY A 81 13.02 1.51 23.31
CA GLY A 81 13.16 2.60 24.30
C GLY A 81 13.04 2.11 25.73
N GLY A 82 12.13 1.18 26.02
CA GLY A 82 11.97 0.56 27.33
C GLY A 82 13.22 -0.19 27.78
N VAL A 83 13.82 -0.99 26.89
CA VAL A 83 15.06 -1.74 27.17
C VAL A 83 16.23 -0.78 27.42
N ILE A 84 16.38 0.24 26.59
CA ILE A 84 17.44 1.25 26.76
C ILE A 84 17.21 2.04 28.06
N GLY A 85 15.99 2.51 28.31
CA GLY A 85 15.62 3.27 29.47
C GLY A 85 15.84 2.49 30.78
N HIS A 86 15.57 1.19 30.77
CA HIS A 86 15.86 0.30 31.91
C HIS A 86 17.35 0.21 32.19
N ASN A 87 18.17 0.02 31.16
CA ASN A 87 19.62 -0.10 31.32
C ASN A 87 20.29 1.23 31.75
N VAL A 88 19.86 2.35 31.17
CA VAL A 88 20.40 3.70 31.49
C VAL A 88 19.87 4.20 32.82
N GLY A 89 18.63 3.88 33.16
CA GLY A 89 17.99 4.28 34.43
C GLY A 89 18.35 3.39 35.64
N SER A 90 19.48 2.69 35.62
CA SER A 90 19.95 1.81 36.72
C SER A 90 18.93 0.73 37.12
N GLY A 91 18.17 0.21 36.14
CA GLY A 91 17.18 -0.84 36.39
C GLY A 91 15.88 -0.33 37.02
N SER A 92 15.64 0.97 37.05
CA SER A 92 14.43 1.54 37.64
C SER A 92 13.21 1.40 36.70
N ASN A 93 12.02 1.17 37.30
CA ASN A 93 10.77 1.16 36.55
C ASN A 93 10.47 2.50 35.86
N SER A 94 10.91 3.62 36.48
CA SER A 94 10.76 4.96 35.93
C SER A 94 11.57 5.15 34.65
N GLY A 95 12.80 4.63 34.59
CA GLY A 95 13.63 4.65 33.38
C GLY A 95 13.03 3.83 32.24
N THR A 96 12.49 2.64 32.57
CA THR A 96 11.81 1.77 31.59
C THR A 96 10.55 2.45 31.03
N THR A 97 9.73 3.05 31.90
CA THR A 97 8.48 3.72 31.45
C THR A 97 8.80 4.96 30.62
N ALA A 98 9.74 5.80 31.04
CA ALA A 98 10.11 6.99 30.26
C ALA A 98 10.72 6.62 28.91
N GLY A 99 11.56 5.59 28.88
CA GLY A 99 12.14 5.10 27.62
C GLY A 99 11.10 4.51 26.67
N ALA A 100 10.14 3.75 27.19
CA ALA A 100 9.08 3.16 26.37
C ALA A 100 8.15 4.24 25.79
N VAL A 101 7.75 5.24 26.57
CA VAL A 101 6.89 6.34 26.12
C VAL A 101 7.64 7.20 25.10
N GLY A 102 8.88 7.58 25.38
CA GLY A 102 9.69 8.40 24.47
C GLY A 102 10.00 7.66 23.17
N GLY A 103 10.42 6.39 23.27
CA GLY A 103 10.69 5.55 22.11
C GLY A 103 9.46 5.28 21.25
N GLY A 104 8.31 5.04 21.88
CA GLY A 104 7.04 4.86 21.21
C GLY A 104 6.62 6.11 20.42
N ALA A 105 6.76 7.29 21.00
CA ALA A 105 6.45 8.56 20.35
C ALA A 105 7.36 8.82 19.13
N VAL A 106 8.66 8.58 19.26
CA VAL A 106 9.62 8.72 18.15
C VAL A 106 9.34 7.70 17.06
N GLY A 107 9.05 6.44 17.41
CA GLY A 107 8.69 5.41 16.45
C GLY A 107 7.40 5.71 15.70
N ALA A 108 6.39 6.23 16.37
CA ALA A 108 5.14 6.68 15.72
C ALA A 108 5.39 7.85 14.77
N ALA A 109 6.24 8.82 15.19
CA ALA A 109 6.62 9.94 14.34
C ALA A 109 7.35 9.48 13.08
N ALA A 110 8.28 8.51 13.21
CA ALA A 110 8.94 7.91 12.05
C ALA A 110 7.94 7.23 11.09
N GLY A 111 6.96 6.49 11.64
CA GLY A 111 5.90 5.87 10.86
C GLY A 111 4.99 6.89 10.16
N SER A 112 4.89 8.11 10.67
CA SER A 112 4.08 9.17 10.06
C SER A 112 4.67 9.72 8.77
N MET A 113 5.95 9.46 8.48
CA MET A 113 6.61 9.87 7.23
C MET A 113 6.12 9.08 6.01
N VAL A 114 5.37 8.02 6.22
CA VAL A 114 4.71 7.30 5.11
C VAL A 114 3.69 8.23 4.45
N ASN A 115 3.75 8.32 3.12
CA ASN A 115 2.86 9.19 2.35
C ASN A 115 1.41 8.71 2.44
N ASP A 116 0.47 9.68 2.49
CA ASP A 116 -0.97 9.40 2.47
C ASP A 116 -1.45 8.84 1.12
N LYS A 117 -0.69 9.10 0.04
CA LYS A 117 -0.97 8.60 -1.30
C LYS A 117 0.26 7.90 -1.86
N THR A 118 0.03 6.80 -2.54
CA THR A 118 1.03 6.06 -3.30
C THR A 118 0.67 6.06 -4.78
N LEU A 119 1.67 6.26 -5.64
CA LEU A 119 1.50 6.13 -7.08
C LEU A 119 1.67 4.66 -7.47
N VAL A 120 0.63 4.12 -8.09
CA VAL A 120 0.62 2.76 -8.64
C VAL A 120 0.53 2.80 -10.15
N GLU A 121 0.90 1.69 -10.79
CA GLU A 121 0.73 1.54 -12.24
C GLU A 121 -0.74 1.60 -12.61
N GLY A 122 -1.03 2.29 -13.69
CA GLY A 122 -2.36 2.43 -14.25
C GLY A 122 -2.31 2.52 -15.76
N VAL A 123 -3.48 2.48 -16.35
CA VAL A 123 -3.69 2.60 -17.79
C VAL A 123 -4.74 3.66 -18.09
N SER A 124 -4.50 4.41 -19.14
CA SER A 124 -5.47 5.32 -19.72
C SER A 124 -6.01 4.68 -21.00
N LEU A 125 -7.27 4.29 -20.96
CA LEU A 125 -7.96 3.57 -22.04
C LEU A 125 -8.88 4.53 -22.79
N THR A 126 -8.60 4.77 -24.06
CA THR A 126 -9.51 5.48 -24.96
C THR A 126 -10.37 4.47 -25.67
N TYR A 127 -11.68 4.60 -25.58
CA TYR A 127 -12.64 3.66 -26.13
C TYR A 127 -13.82 4.36 -26.80
N LYS A 128 -14.45 3.66 -27.71
CA LYS A 128 -15.64 4.08 -28.45
C LYS A 128 -16.87 3.35 -27.91
N GLU A 129 -17.87 4.12 -27.50
CA GLU A 129 -19.20 3.65 -27.14
C GLU A 129 -20.21 4.25 -28.13
N GLY A 130 -20.73 3.42 -29.01
CA GLY A 130 -21.58 3.89 -30.11
C GLY A 130 -20.81 4.85 -31.04
N THR A 131 -21.24 6.10 -31.11
CA THR A 131 -20.62 7.17 -31.94
C THR A 131 -19.67 8.06 -31.14
N LYS A 132 -19.63 7.94 -29.82
CA LYS A 132 -18.84 8.80 -28.92
C LYS A 132 -17.55 8.11 -28.51
N VAL A 133 -16.53 8.91 -28.28
CA VAL A 133 -15.22 8.46 -27.78
C VAL A 133 -15.02 9.01 -26.37
N TYR A 134 -14.57 8.13 -25.48
CA TYR A 134 -14.31 8.44 -24.09
C TYR A 134 -12.91 7.98 -23.70
N THR A 135 -12.37 8.55 -22.63
CA THR A 135 -11.14 8.09 -22.00
C THR A 135 -11.40 7.83 -20.52
N SER A 136 -11.00 6.66 -20.07
CA SER A 136 -11.01 6.28 -18.65
C SER A 136 -9.62 5.90 -18.21
N THR A 137 -9.22 6.39 -17.02
CA THR A 137 -7.94 6.03 -16.39
C THR A 137 -8.24 5.19 -15.17
N GLN A 138 -7.61 4.02 -15.09
CA GLN A 138 -7.81 3.06 -14.00
C GLN A 138 -6.51 2.39 -13.60
N VAL A 139 -6.49 1.79 -12.43
CA VAL A 139 -5.37 0.95 -11.99
C VAL A 139 -5.33 -0.33 -12.83
N GLY A 140 -4.15 -0.73 -13.25
CA GLY A 140 -3.93 -1.91 -14.08
C GLY A 140 -2.66 -1.81 -14.89
N LYS A 141 -2.30 -2.91 -15.53
CA LYS A 141 -1.11 -3.01 -16.38
C LYS A 141 -1.52 -3.00 -17.85
N GLU A 142 -0.70 -2.40 -18.70
CA GLU A 142 -0.97 -2.36 -20.15
C GLU A 142 -1.21 -3.77 -20.75
N CYS A 143 -0.45 -4.77 -20.25
CA CYS A 143 -0.57 -6.15 -20.74
C CYS A 143 -1.93 -6.83 -20.44
N GLN A 144 -2.75 -6.25 -19.55
CA GLN A 144 -4.10 -6.73 -19.26
C GLN A 144 -5.13 -6.29 -20.30
N PHE A 145 -4.76 -5.36 -21.19
CA PHE A 145 -5.66 -4.76 -22.16
C PHE A 145 -5.12 -4.91 -23.58
N THR A 146 -6.04 -5.09 -24.52
CA THR A 146 -5.74 -5.06 -25.95
C THR A 146 -6.78 -4.21 -26.67
N THR A 147 -6.40 -3.64 -27.82
CA THR A 147 -7.34 -2.91 -28.68
C THR A 147 -8.41 -3.85 -29.21
N GLY A 148 -9.64 -3.36 -29.32
CA GLY A 148 -10.78 -4.15 -29.77
C GLY A 148 -11.91 -4.20 -28.74
N LEU A 149 -12.72 -5.23 -28.80
CA LEU A 149 -13.90 -5.37 -27.94
C LEU A 149 -13.50 -5.56 -26.47
N ALA A 150 -14.14 -4.79 -25.62
CA ALA A 150 -14.02 -4.87 -24.17
C ALA A 150 -15.36 -4.63 -23.49
N VAL A 151 -15.44 -4.97 -22.22
CA VAL A 151 -16.63 -4.79 -21.39
C VAL A 151 -16.39 -3.63 -20.44
N VAL A 152 -17.29 -2.66 -20.43
CA VAL A 152 -17.36 -1.59 -19.45
C VAL A 152 -18.44 -1.91 -18.42
N ILE A 153 -18.11 -1.81 -17.17
CA ILE A 153 -19.04 -1.92 -16.04
C ILE A 153 -19.19 -0.55 -15.42
N THR A 154 -20.44 -0.10 -15.27
CA THR A 154 -20.75 1.11 -14.51
C THR A 154 -21.27 0.71 -13.13
N THR A 155 -20.56 1.13 -12.09
CA THR A 155 -20.94 0.84 -10.72
C THR A 155 -22.09 1.75 -10.25
N THR A 156 -22.70 1.41 -9.13
CA THR A 156 -23.77 2.22 -8.50
C THR A 156 -23.33 3.65 -8.19
N TYR A 157 -22.04 3.87 -7.99
CA TYR A 157 -21.44 5.19 -7.76
C TYR A 157 -21.06 5.94 -9.04
N ASN A 158 -21.54 5.47 -10.21
CA ASN A 158 -21.23 6.01 -11.51
C ASN A 158 -19.73 5.95 -11.89
N GLU A 159 -18.99 5.05 -11.28
CA GLU A 159 -17.62 4.76 -11.66
C GLU A 159 -17.61 3.84 -12.89
N THR A 160 -16.75 4.15 -13.82
CA THR A 160 -16.58 3.35 -15.04
C THR A 160 -15.34 2.48 -14.93
N ARG A 161 -15.51 1.17 -15.04
CA ARG A 161 -14.42 0.19 -15.02
C ARG A 161 -14.41 -0.61 -16.31
N ILE A 162 -13.30 -0.62 -17.01
CA ILE A 162 -13.10 -1.44 -18.21
C ILE A 162 -12.43 -2.73 -17.75
N GLN A 163 -13.08 -3.85 -18.05
CA GLN A 163 -12.55 -5.16 -17.66
C GLN A 163 -11.34 -5.55 -18.54
N PRO A 164 -10.32 -6.22 -17.96
CA PRO A 164 -9.25 -6.81 -18.75
C PRO A 164 -9.78 -7.69 -19.86
N ASN A 165 -9.24 -7.53 -21.07
CA ASN A 165 -9.69 -8.25 -22.27
C ASN A 165 -8.59 -9.06 -22.94
N THR A 166 -7.42 -9.19 -22.32
CA THR A 166 -6.39 -10.17 -22.69
C THR A 166 -6.64 -11.49 -21.97
N LYS A 167 -6.35 -12.60 -22.66
CA LYS A 167 -6.41 -13.95 -22.08
C LYS A 167 -5.05 -14.35 -21.53
#